data_7d9bbc69f918758ce01f3e035a9da48d
#
_entry.id   7d9bbc69f918758ce01f3e035a9da48d
#
_cell.length_a   1.000
_cell.length_b   1.000
_cell.length_c   1.000
_cell.angle_alpha   90.00
_cell.angle_beta   90.00
_cell.angle_gamma   90.00
#
_symmetry.space_group_name_H-M   'P 1'
#
loop_
_entity.id
_entity.type
_entity.pdbx_description
1 polymer ?
#
loop_
_entity_poly.entity_id
_entity_poly.type
_entity_poly.pdbx_seq_one_letter_code
_entity_poly.pdbx_strand_id
1 'polypeptide(L)'
;MRPAPNSTHRFTPTGRSRTLPTLITALFTGLSMATPSWPQQAQGGGAPTATPNPATPTLNGAPHPTTDPMPGMPGMSAHMTLTPPRPTQPGDQAKADAIVAAAKTAMAPYQDYRKAEADGYRIFLPNVPQPLYHFTNYKQGWAATTHFDPLKPTSLLYQKTPDGGYKLIGAMYTDRVDAPEDELNTRIPLSIAHWHQHVNFCKAPAGQAAGYFGPNAKFGLMGSISTPEACEAAGGKFLPHVFGWMVHVYPYETDPKDIWSTRDDHASGRDNMAHSAMPGMKME
;
A
#
# COMPACT_ATOMS: atom_id res chain seq x y z
N MET A 1 -25.23 -65.16 -14.94
CA MET A 1 -26.10 -64.27 -14.17
C MET A 1 -26.20 -62.94 -14.94
N ARG A 2 -27.42 -62.45 -15.17
CA ARG A 2 -27.76 -61.40 -16.12
C ARG A 2 -27.42 -60.00 -15.57
N PRO A 3 -27.05 -59.02 -16.43
CA PRO A 3 -26.92 -57.62 -16.02
C PRO A 3 -28.27 -56.91 -16.08
N ALA A 4 -28.49 -55.92 -15.19
CA ALA A 4 -29.65 -55.06 -15.09
C ALA A 4 -29.53 -53.78 -15.97
N PRO A 5 -30.64 -53.15 -16.36
CA PRO A 5 -30.67 -52.20 -17.50
C PRO A 5 -30.42 -50.74 -17.10
N ASN A 6 -29.84 -49.99 -18.04
CA ASN A 6 -29.71 -48.53 -18.10
C ASN A 6 -31.07 -47.84 -18.13
N SER A 7 -31.22 -46.80 -17.28
CA SER A 7 -32.33 -45.85 -17.36
C SER A 7 -31.77 -44.47 -17.77
N THR A 8 -32.02 -44.11 -19.03
CA THR A 8 -31.74 -42.77 -19.58
C THR A 8 -32.96 -41.87 -19.37
N HIS A 9 -32.87 -40.90 -18.47
CA HIS A 9 -33.85 -39.82 -18.43
C HIS A 9 -33.39 -38.64 -19.31
N ARG A 10 -34.12 -38.47 -20.42
CA ARG A 10 -34.07 -37.25 -21.26
C ARG A 10 -34.86 -36.16 -20.57
N PHE A 11 -34.22 -35.03 -20.31
CA PHE A 11 -34.89 -33.78 -19.99
C PHE A 11 -35.05 -32.91 -21.23
N THR A 12 -36.28 -32.58 -21.56
CA THR A 12 -36.67 -31.62 -22.60
C THR A 12 -36.70 -30.21 -21.98
N PRO A 13 -36.16 -29.15 -22.59
CA PRO A 13 -36.33 -27.80 -22.12
C PRO A 13 -37.61 -27.20 -22.72
N THR A 14 -38.57 -26.84 -21.87
CA THR A 14 -39.70 -26.00 -22.22
C THR A 14 -39.28 -24.51 -22.20
N GLY A 15 -39.35 -23.90 -23.37
CA GLY A 15 -39.18 -22.49 -23.58
C GLY A 15 -40.30 -21.66 -22.90
N ARG A 16 -39.89 -20.60 -22.23
CA ARG A 16 -40.74 -19.45 -21.91
C ARG A 16 -40.10 -18.17 -22.39
N SER A 17 -40.68 -17.68 -23.47
CA SER A 17 -40.56 -16.31 -23.97
C SER A 17 -40.99 -15.32 -22.87
N ARG A 18 -40.17 -14.32 -22.55
CA ARG A 18 -40.62 -13.16 -21.81
C ARG A 18 -40.26 -11.88 -22.56
N THR A 19 -41.31 -11.20 -22.93
CA THR A 19 -41.46 -9.92 -23.55
C THR A 19 -40.65 -8.82 -22.83
N LEU A 20 -39.99 -7.97 -23.62
CA LEU A 20 -39.40 -6.68 -23.20
C LEU A 20 -40.52 -5.67 -22.84
N PRO A 21 -40.32 -4.83 -21.84
CA PRO A 21 -41.05 -3.58 -21.72
C PRO A 21 -40.24 -2.39 -22.26
N THR A 22 -40.85 -1.74 -23.16
CA THR A 22 -41.00 -0.33 -23.56
C THR A 22 -40.04 0.71 -22.97
N LEU A 23 -39.35 1.39 -23.89
CA LEU A 23 -38.65 2.67 -23.68
C LEU A 23 -39.56 3.72 -23.01
N ILE A 24 -39.04 4.34 -21.95
CA ILE A 24 -39.56 5.62 -21.44
C ILE A 24 -38.55 6.70 -21.87
N THR A 25 -38.98 7.52 -22.82
CA THR A 25 -38.31 8.75 -23.25
C THR A 25 -38.54 9.81 -22.18
N ALA A 26 -37.49 10.20 -21.44
CA ALA A 26 -37.55 11.35 -20.54
C ALA A 26 -37.12 12.62 -21.29
N LEU A 27 -38.05 13.56 -21.42
CA LEU A 27 -37.79 14.91 -21.86
C LEU A 27 -36.88 15.63 -20.85
N PHE A 28 -35.74 16.08 -21.31
CA PHE A 28 -34.92 17.06 -20.59
C PHE A 28 -35.42 18.49 -20.95
N THR A 29 -36.15 19.11 -20.04
CA THR A 29 -36.42 20.55 -20.06
C THR A 29 -35.18 21.26 -19.50
N GLY A 30 -34.60 22.09 -20.36
CA GLY A 30 -33.43 22.91 -20.03
C GLY A 30 -33.75 23.98 -18.96
N LEU A 31 -32.96 23.99 -17.90
CA LEU A 31 -32.95 25.06 -16.91
C LEU A 31 -31.68 25.88 -17.16
N SER A 32 -31.89 27.08 -17.79
CA SER A 32 -30.83 28.09 -17.95
C SER A 32 -30.42 28.65 -16.58
N MET A 33 -29.21 28.35 -16.15
CA MET A 33 -28.59 29.01 -14.99
C MET A 33 -27.91 30.30 -15.44
N ALA A 34 -28.45 31.43 -14.95
CA ALA A 34 -27.86 32.73 -15.11
C ALA A 34 -26.57 32.85 -14.30
N THR A 35 -25.48 33.29 -14.94
CA THR A 35 -24.21 33.60 -14.28
C THR A 35 -24.32 34.95 -13.56
N PRO A 36 -23.92 35.06 -12.28
CA PRO A 36 -23.83 36.38 -11.64
C PRO A 36 -22.58 37.11 -12.13
N SER A 37 -22.80 38.29 -12.72
CA SER A 37 -21.77 39.27 -13.08
C SER A 37 -21.30 40.00 -11.82
N TRP A 38 -20.00 40.00 -11.59
CA TRP A 38 -19.34 40.80 -10.55
C TRP A 38 -19.02 42.18 -11.10
N PRO A 39 -19.20 43.28 -10.34
CA PRO A 39 -18.84 44.60 -10.81
C PRO A 39 -17.33 44.82 -10.82
N GLN A 40 -16.83 45.28 -11.97
CA GLN A 40 -15.49 45.82 -12.11
C GLN A 40 -15.38 47.16 -11.40
N GLN A 41 -14.48 47.23 -10.41
CA GLN A 41 -14.08 48.54 -9.85
C GLN A 41 -12.99 49.19 -10.68
N ALA A 42 -13.22 50.47 -10.97
CA ALA A 42 -12.42 51.33 -11.79
C ALA A 42 -11.02 51.61 -11.20
N GLN A 43 -10.02 51.67 -12.07
CA GLN A 43 -8.67 52.11 -11.80
C GLN A 43 -8.66 53.63 -11.51
N GLY A 44 -8.13 53.98 -10.33
CA GLY A 44 -7.74 55.35 -10.01
C GLY A 44 -6.25 55.36 -9.68
N GLY A 45 -5.50 56.15 -10.48
CA GLY A 45 -4.05 56.23 -10.41
C GLY A 45 -3.54 57.03 -9.19
N GLY A 46 -2.30 56.78 -8.86
CA GLY A 46 -1.53 57.53 -7.87
C GLY A 46 -0.33 56.74 -7.40
N ALA A 47 0.82 56.94 -8.03
CA ALA A 47 2.08 56.37 -7.51
C ALA A 47 2.58 57.20 -6.33
N PRO A 48 2.95 56.59 -5.22
CA PRO A 48 3.93 57.16 -4.27
C PRO A 48 5.25 56.44 -4.39
N THR A 49 6.28 57.25 -4.37
CA THR A 49 7.71 56.98 -4.32
C THR A 49 8.08 55.90 -3.29
N ALA A 50 8.87 54.91 -3.76
CA ALA A 50 9.41 53.84 -2.94
C ALA A 50 10.51 54.33 -1.99
N THR A 51 10.32 54.10 -0.71
CA THR A 51 11.38 53.98 0.29
C THR A 51 11.87 52.53 0.32
N PRO A 52 13.19 52.27 0.45
CA PRO A 52 13.70 50.91 0.47
C PRO A 52 13.34 50.24 1.80
N ASN A 53 12.59 49.17 1.70
CA ASN A 53 12.22 48.28 2.80
C ASN A 53 13.40 47.35 3.12
N PRO A 54 13.69 47.08 4.41
CA PRO A 54 14.76 46.16 4.77
C PRO A 54 14.44 44.72 4.31
N ALA A 55 15.48 44.02 3.90
CA ALA A 55 15.49 42.71 3.32
C ALA A 55 14.48 41.74 3.94
N THR A 56 13.51 41.32 3.12
CA THR A 56 12.66 40.14 3.36
C THR A 56 13.56 38.92 3.39
N PRO A 57 13.56 38.09 4.43
CA PRO A 57 14.25 36.81 4.36
C PRO A 57 13.57 35.97 3.29
N THR A 58 14.32 35.65 2.26
CA THR A 58 13.96 34.65 1.25
C THR A 58 13.70 33.33 1.96
N LEU A 59 12.46 32.93 2.03
CA LEU A 59 12.06 31.56 2.35
C LEU A 59 12.42 30.68 1.15
N ASN A 60 13.73 30.44 0.97
CA ASN A 60 14.25 29.41 0.12
C ASN A 60 14.16 28.09 0.86
N GLY A 61 13.43 27.16 0.26
CA GLY A 61 13.55 25.75 0.55
C GLY A 61 12.54 25.23 1.56
N ALA A 62 11.37 24.84 1.05
CA ALA A 62 10.76 23.65 1.64
C ALA A 62 11.85 22.56 1.63
N PRO A 63 12.12 21.87 2.74
CA PRO A 63 13.06 20.77 2.72
C PRO A 63 12.51 19.72 1.77
N HIS A 64 13.23 19.51 0.67
CA HIS A 64 13.05 18.26 -0.10
C HIS A 64 13.25 17.13 0.91
N PRO A 65 12.41 16.06 0.87
CA PRO A 65 12.65 14.90 1.71
C PRO A 65 14.09 14.46 1.49
N THR A 66 14.88 14.53 2.54
CA THR A 66 16.28 14.14 2.50
C THR A 66 16.31 12.65 2.17
N THR A 67 16.83 12.33 1.00
CA THR A 67 17.15 10.96 0.58
C THR A 67 18.42 10.45 1.26
N ASP A 68 18.70 10.93 2.47
CA ASP A 68 19.86 10.47 3.22
C ASP A 68 19.63 9.02 3.67
N PRO A 69 20.51 8.09 3.30
CA PRO A 69 20.41 6.70 3.70
C PRO A 69 20.39 6.58 5.22
N MET A 70 19.36 5.93 5.75
CA MET A 70 19.38 5.52 7.15
C MET A 70 20.66 4.71 7.41
N PRO A 71 21.47 5.05 8.42
CA PRO A 71 22.71 4.33 8.70
C PRO A 71 22.39 2.87 9.04
N GLY A 72 22.80 1.94 8.18
CA GLY A 72 22.71 0.51 8.46
C GLY A 72 22.08 -0.38 7.39
N MET A 73 21.46 0.16 6.34
CA MET A 73 20.84 -0.66 5.29
C MET A 73 21.24 -0.19 3.88
N PRO A 74 22.36 -0.67 3.31
CA PRO A 74 22.68 -0.39 1.92
C PRO A 74 21.62 -0.98 0.99
N GLY A 75 20.98 -0.16 0.16
CA GLY A 75 20.08 -0.57 -0.91
C GLY A 75 18.59 -0.29 -0.66
N MET A 76 18.13 -0.20 0.58
CA MET A 76 16.70 0.02 0.87
C MET A 76 16.28 1.49 0.83
N SER A 77 17.13 2.40 1.27
CA SER A 77 16.88 3.84 1.22
C SER A 77 16.61 4.37 -0.19
N ALA A 78 17.15 3.72 -1.23
CA ALA A 78 16.91 4.10 -2.60
C ALA A 78 15.51 3.70 -3.12
N HIS A 79 14.84 2.76 -2.45
CA HIS A 79 13.57 2.18 -2.86
C HIS A 79 12.42 2.43 -1.87
N MET A 80 12.68 3.22 -0.82
CA MET A 80 11.66 3.55 0.17
C MET A 80 11.77 5.01 0.63
N THR A 81 10.64 5.67 0.73
CA THR A 81 10.48 6.99 1.35
C THR A 81 9.61 6.85 2.58
N LEU A 82 10.02 7.48 3.69
CA LEU A 82 9.28 7.52 4.95
C LEU A 82 8.77 8.93 5.22
N THR A 83 7.60 9.03 5.88
CA THR A 83 7.20 10.31 6.45
C THR A 83 8.15 10.70 7.58
N PRO A 84 8.47 12.01 7.73
CA PRO A 84 9.21 12.48 8.88
C PRO A 84 8.38 12.31 10.17
N PRO A 85 9.02 12.05 11.31
CA PRO A 85 8.33 12.01 12.59
C PRO A 85 7.81 13.40 12.96
N ARG A 86 6.68 13.46 13.68
CA ARG A 86 6.13 14.71 14.24
C ARG A 86 6.21 14.70 15.77
N PRO A 87 6.26 15.87 16.41
CA PRO A 87 6.11 15.95 17.85
C PRO A 87 4.78 15.34 18.31
N THR A 88 4.82 14.58 19.40
CA THR A 88 3.63 13.97 19.99
C THR A 88 2.64 15.02 20.43
N GLN A 89 1.37 14.84 20.08
CA GLN A 89 0.26 15.68 20.49
C GLN A 89 -0.63 14.96 21.51
N PRO A 90 -1.34 15.71 22.35
CA PRO A 90 -2.35 15.12 23.24
C PRO A 90 -3.36 14.29 22.43
N GLY A 91 -3.57 13.04 22.82
CA GLY A 91 -4.50 12.12 22.18
C GLY A 91 -3.88 11.20 21.10
N ASP A 92 -2.66 11.46 20.63
CA ASP A 92 -2.01 10.62 19.60
C ASP A 92 -1.93 9.14 20.03
N GLN A 93 -1.47 8.89 21.26
CA GLN A 93 -1.37 7.53 21.78
C GLN A 93 -2.74 6.86 21.86
N ALA A 94 -3.74 7.55 22.42
CA ALA A 94 -5.10 7.00 22.52
C ALA A 94 -5.70 6.68 21.16
N LYS A 95 -5.43 7.51 20.16
CA LYS A 95 -5.85 7.27 18.78
C LYS A 95 -5.14 6.05 18.17
N ALA A 96 -3.84 5.94 18.35
CA ALA A 96 -3.07 4.79 17.87
C ALA A 96 -3.54 3.49 18.54
N ASP A 97 -3.79 3.50 19.84
CA ASP A 97 -4.31 2.35 20.60
C ASP A 97 -5.69 1.91 20.10
N ALA A 98 -6.57 2.87 19.81
CA ALA A 98 -7.88 2.60 19.22
C ALA A 98 -7.77 1.94 17.84
N ILE A 99 -6.81 2.36 17.01
CA ILE A 99 -6.55 1.75 15.69
C ILE A 99 -6.01 0.33 15.86
N VAL A 100 -5.08 0.10 16.81
CA VAL A 100 -4.58 -1.25 17.13
C VAL A 100 -5.70 -2.17 17.57
N ALA A 101 -6.61 -1.70 18.40
CA ALA A 101 -7.79 -2.47 18.85
C ALA A 101 -8.74 -2.78 17.66
N ALA A 102 -8.97 -1.80 16.80
CA ALA A 102 -9.76 -1.99 15.59
C ALA A 102 -9.11 -2.99 14.62
N ALA A 103 -7.79 -2.91 14.44
CA ALA A 103 -7.03 -3.88 13.64
C ALA A 103 -7.17 -5.31 14.18
N LYS A 104 -7.05 -5.51 15.50
CA LYS A 104 -7.30 -6.83 16.13
C LYS A 104 -8.69 -7.35 15.80
N THR A 105 -9.70 -6.51 15.92
CA THR A 105 -11.10 -6.85 15.60
C THR A 105 -11.26 -7.22 14.13
N ALA A 106 -10.70 -6.41 13.23
CA ALA A 106 -10.75 -6.64 11.79
C ALA A 106 -10.05 -7.94 11.37
N MET A 107 -8.93 -8.26 12.03
CA MET A 107 -8.10 -9.43 11.73
C MET A 107 -8.63 -10.73 12.34
N ALA A 108 -9.45 -10.66 13.38
CA ALA A 108 -9.90 -11.84 14.13
C ALA A 108 -10.50 -12.97 13.25
N PRO A 109 -11.32 -12.68 12.21
CA PRO A 109 -11.89 -13.72 11.33
C PRO A 109 -10.87 -14.39 10.41
N TYR A 110 -9.67 -13.83 10.26
CA TYR A 110 -8.71 -14.17 9.21
C TYR A 110 -7.50 -14.97 9.71
N GLN A 111 -7.61 -15.59 10.89
CA GLN A 111 -6.60 -16.55 11.37
C GLN A 111 -6.47 -17.73 10.38
N ASP A 112 -7.55 -18.15 9.73
CA ASP A 112 -7.52 -18.98 8.55
C ASP A 112 -7.46 -18.07 7.30
N TYR A 113 -6.35 -18.08 6.60
CA TYR A 113 -6.13 -17.27 5.41
C TYR A 113 -7.15 -17.57 4.27
N ARG A 114 -7.74 -18.77 4.25
CA ARG A 114 -8.77 -19.13 3.26
C ARG A 114 -10.02 -18.29 3.43
N LYS A 115 -10.31 -17.87 4.68
CA LYS A 115 -11.40 -16.93 4.94
C LYS A 115 -11.09 -15.55 4.34
N ALA A 116 -9.84 -15.09 4.43
CA ALA A 116 -9.43 -13.86 3.77
C ALA A 116 -9.60 -13.94 2.25
N GLU A 117 -9.19 -15.07 1.64
CA GLU A 117 -9.38 -15.30 0.20
C GLU A 117 -10.87 -15.32 -0.18
N ALA A 118 -11.71 -15.95 0.63
CA ALA A 118 -13.16 -15.97 0.40
C ALA A 118 -13.78 -14.56 0.45
N ASP A 119 -13.25 -13.67 1.30
CA ASP A 119 -13.71 -12.30 1.46
C ASP A 119 -13.03 -11.31 0.48
N GLY A 120 -12.29 -11.82 -0.50
CA GLY A 120 -11.76 -11.03 -1.61
C GLY A 120 -10.35 -10.52 -1.45
N TYR A 121 -9.63 -10.93 -0.41
CA TYR A 121 -8.20 -10.72 -0.31
C TYR A 121 -7.45 -11.64 -1.29
N ARG A 122 -6.37 -11.14 -1.88
CA ARG A 122 -5.54 -11.92 -2.83
C ARG A 122 -4.07 -11.67 -2.54
N ILE A 123 -3.27 -12.73 -2.64
CA ILE A 123 -1.82 -12.61 -2.48
C ILE A 123 -1.28 -11.66 -3.54
N PHE A 124 -0.58 -10.62 -3.08
CA PHE A 124 0.19 -9.76 -3.97
C PHE A 124 1.47 -10.50 -4.40
N LEU A 125 1.71 -10.59 -5.71
CA LEU A 125 2.82 -11.33 -6.32
C LEU A 125 2.88 -12.80 -5.85
N PRO A 126 1.85 -13.62 -6.11
CA PRO A 126 1.73 -14.97 -5.54
C PRO A 126 2.85 -15.94 -5.96
N ASN A 127 3.50 -15.67 -7.10
CA ASN A 127 4.57 -16.50 -7.65
C ASN A 127 5.98 -16.03 -7.23
N VAL A 128 6.06 -15.03 -6.35
CA VAL A 128 7.32 -14.49 -5.85
C VAL A 128 7.45 -14.89 -4.38
N PRO A 129 8.52 -15.63 -3.99
CA PRO A 129 8.81 -15.86 -2.58
C PRO A 129 9.00 -14.54 -1.84
N GLN A 130 8.27 -14.36 -0.76
CA GLN A 130 8.28 -13.14 0.05
C GLN A 130 8.46 -13.52 1.52
N PRO A 131 9.25 -12.78 2.32
CA PRO A 131 9.34 -12.99 3.75
C PRO A 131 8.01 -12.64 4.46
N LEU A 132 7.28 -11.66 3.91
CA LEU A 132 5.97 -11.24 4.34
C LEU A 132 5.00 -11.19 3.16
N TYR A 133 3.92 -11.94 3.24
CA TYR A 133 2.92 -12.01 2.19
C TYR A 133 1.79 -11.02 2.48
N HIS A 134 1.54 -10.12 1.54
CA HIS A 134 0.42 -9.19 1.56
C HIS A 134 -0.79 -9.84 0.88
N PHE A 135 -1.81 -10.17 1.65
CA PHE A 135 -3.11 -10.54 1.11
C PHE A 135 -3.93 -9.25 0.96
N THR A 136 -4.01 -8.75 -0.24
CA THR A 136 -4.55 -7.42 -0.55
C THR A 136 -6.00 -7.49 -1.03
N ASN A 137 -6.85 -6.66 -0.44
CA ASN A 137 -8.19 -6.40 -0.91
C ASN A 137 -8.22 -5.07 -1.68
N TYR A 138 -8.15 -5.15 -3.00
CA TYR A 138 -8.08 -3.98 -3.87
C TYR A 138 -9.32 -3.07 -3.77
N LYS A 139 -10.49 -3.64 -3.44
CA LYS A 139 -11.71 -2.86 -3.22
C LYS A 139 -11.60 -1.99 -1.97
N GLN A 140 -11.02 -2.53 -0.89
CA GLN A 140 -10.75 -1.75 0.32
C GLN A 140 -9.63 -0.73 0.09
N GLY A 141 -8.58 -1.10 -0.65
CA GLY A 141 -7.53 -0.16 -1.06
C GLY A 141 -8.07 1.03 -1.84
N TRP A 142 -9.01 0.79 -2.76
CA TRP A 142 -9.69 1.88 -3.46
C TRP A 142 -10.53 2.75 -2.50
N ALA A 143 -11.31 2.16 -1.61
CA ALA A 143 -12.10 2.92 -0.64
C ALA A 143 -11.21 3.75 0.30
N ALA A 144 -10.05 3.24 0.68
CA ALA A 144 -9.08 3.92 1.54
C ALA A 144 -8.53 5.21 0.93
N THR A 145 -8.56 5.39 -0.40
CA THR A 145 -8.13 6.65 -1.04
C THR A 145 -9.00 7.86 -0.66
N THR A 146 -10.20 7.63 -0.16
CA THR A 146 -11.15 8.69 0.21
C THR A 146 -11.63 8.61 1.66
N HIS A 147 -11.56 7.43 2.26
CA HIS A 147 -12.06 7.22 3.63
C HIS A 147 -11.20 6.21 4.38
N PHE A 148 -10.64 6.64 5.51
CA PHE A 148 -9.91 5.76 6.41
C PHE A 148 -10.86 5.05 7.37
N ASP A 149 -10.89 3.71 7.31
CA ASP A 149 -11.64 2.86 8.22
C ASP A 149 -10.69 1.80 8.82
N PRO A 150 -10.33 1.91 10.11
CA PRO A 150 -9.40 0.97 10.74
C PRO A 150 -9.95 -0.45 10.85
N LEU A 151 -11.26 -0.66 10.65
CA LEU A 151 -11.87 -1.99 10.55
C LEU A 151 -11.74 -2.62 9.16
N LYS A 152 -11.19 -1.89 8.18
CA LYS A 152 -11.05 -2.34 6.79
C LYS A 152 -9.60 -2.20 6.29
N PRO A 153 -8.66 -2.97 6.82
CA PRO A 153 -7.29 -2.94 6.36
C PRO A 153 -7.21 -3.29 4.87
N THR A 154 -6.37 -2.55 4.14
CA THR A 154 -6.13 -2.80 2.71
C THR A 154 -5.49 -4.16 2.48
N SER A 155 -4.58 -4.55 3.37
CA SER A 155 -3.98 -5.89 3.31
C SER A 155 -3.90 -6.52 4.69
N LEU A 156 -3.94 -7.84 4.69
CA LEU A 156 -3.60 -8.70 5.82
C LEU A 156 -2.18 -9.22 5.61
N LEU A 157 -1.37 -9.20 6.65
CA LEU A 157 0.04 -9.55 6.60
C LEU A 157 0.24 -10.96 7.16
N TYR A 158 0.78 -11.85 6.32
CA TYR A 158 0.99 -13.24 6.68
C TYR A 158 2.44 -13.66 6.50
N GLN A 159 2.92 -14.47 7.43
CA GLN A 159 4.15 -15.24 7.26
C GLN A 159 3.81 -16.63 6.73
N LYS A 160 4.58 -17.10 5.76
CA LYS A 160 4.46 -18.48 5.29
C LYS A 160 5.00 -19.44 6.35
N THR A 161 4.23 -20.47 6.63
CA THR A 161 4.61 -21.51 7.61
C THR A 161 5.34 -22.67 6.94
N PRO A 162 6.17 -23.44 7.68
CA PRO A 162 6.92 -24.56 7.10
C PRO A 162 6.06 -25.64 6.45
N ASP A 163 4.82 -25.81 6.91
CA ASP A 163 3.82 -26.74 6.36
C ASP A 163 3.13 -26.19 5.09
N GLY A 164 3.55 -25.01 4.60
CA GLY A 164 3.02 -24.38 3.42
C GLY A 164 1.78 -23.51 3.64
N GLY A 165 1.30 -23.40 4.88
CA GLY A 165 0.22 -22.50 5.28
C GLY A 165 0.68 -21.05 5.46
N TYR A 166 -0.18 -20.26 6.11
CA TYR A 166 0.08 -18.84 6.40
C TYR A 166 -0.39 -18.49 7.82
N LYS A 167 0.47 -17.82 8.58
CA LYS A 167 0.18 -17.28 9.92
C LYS A 167 -0.06 -15.78 9.81
N LEU A 168 -1.23 -15.32 10.27
CA LEU A 168 -1.55 -13.90 10.32
C LEU A 168 -0.74 -13.20 11.41
N ILE A 169 -0.05 -12.13 11.05
CA ILE A 169 0.80 -11.38 11.98
C ILE A 169 0.47 -9.89 12.05
N GLY A 170 -0.17 -9.33 11.04
CA GLY A 170 -0.44 -7.89 11.00
C GLY A 170 -1.44 -7.49 9.92
N ALA A 171 -1.61 -6.19 9.80
CA ALA A 171 -2.40 -5.55 8.77
C ALA A 171 -1.66 -4.34 8.18
N MET A 172 -2.08 -3.92 7.00
CA MET A 172 -1.57 -2.74 6.32
C MET A 172 -2.74 -1.84 5.92
N TYR A 173 -2.58 -0.56 6.18
CA TYR A 173 -3.45 0.50 5.67
C TYR A 173 -2.75 1.27 4.57
N THR A 174 -3.51 1.83 3.65
CA THR A 174 -2.97 2.58 2.51
C THR A 174 -3.65 3.91 2.33
N ASP A 175 -2.97 4.79 1.61
CA ASP A 175 -3.50 6.05 1.11
C ASP A 175 -3.02 6.30 -0.32
N ARG A 176 -3.53 7.38 -0.95
CA ARG A 176 -3.10 7.82 -2.28
C ARG A 176 -1.60 8.12 -2.31
N VAL A 177 -1.03 8.01 -3.50
CA VAL A 177 0.39 8.33 -3.73
C VAL A 177 0.73 9.80 -3.42
N ASP A 178 -0.23 10.69 -3.64
CA ASP A 178 -0.13 12.14 -3.46
C ASP A 178 -0.78 12.65 -2.16
N ALA A 179 -1.13 11.76 -1.23
CA ALA A 179 -1.70 12.17 0.04
C ALA A 179 -0.70 13.06 0.82
N PRO A 180 -1.11 14.26 1.25
CA PRO A 180 -0.25 15.12 2.04
C PRO A 180 -0.04 14.54 3.44
N GLU A 181 1.12 14.85 4.06
CA GLU A 181 1.46 14.37 5.39
C GLU A 181 0.40 14.72 6.46
N ASP A 182 -0.28 15.85 6.34
CA ASP A 182 -1.35 16.21 7.27
C ASP A 182 -2.54 15.26 7.19
N GLU A 183 -2.87 14.77 6.01
CA GLU A 183 -3.90 13.74 5.83
C GLU A 183 -3.45 12.42 6.47
N LEU A 184 -2.21 12.00 6.20
CA LEU A 184 -1.63 10.79 6.80
C LEU A 184 -1.63 10.87 8.33
N ASN A 185 -1.21 12.02 8.89
CA ASN A 185 -1.23 12.30 10.32
C ASN A 185 -2.66 12.27 10.91
N THR A 186 -3.64 12.72 10.12
CA THR A 186 -5.06 12.67 10.53
C THR A 186 -5.55 11.23 10.58
N ARG A 187 -5.05 10.32 9.76
CA ARG A 187 -5.40 8.89 9.78
C ARG A 187 -4.71 8.17 10.93
N ILE A 188 -3.39 8.23 10.96
CA ILE A 188 -2.54 7.61 12.01
C ILE A 188 -1.45 8.62 12.39
N PRO A 189 -1.31 8.98 13.68
CA PRO A 189 -0.38 10.01 14.11
C PRO A 189 1.07 9.71 13.71
N LEU A 190 1.72 10.67 13.04
CA LEU A 190 3.13 10.57 12.61
C LEU A 190 4.12 10.66 13.79
N SER A 191 3.65 10.97 14.97
CA SER A 191 4.41 10.86 16.22
C SER A 191 4.52 9.41 16.73
N ILE A 192 3.71 8.50 16.19
CA ILE A 192 3.60 7.10 16.61
C ILE A 192 4.04 6.15 15.51
N ALA A 193 3.62 6.39 14.25
CA ALA A 193 3.87 5.51 13.13
C ALA A 193 4.40 6.26 11.91
N HIS A 194 5.27 5.62 11.14
CA HIS A 194 5.76 6.15 9.88
C HIS A 194 5.01 5.53 8.71
N TRP A 195 4.44 6.37 7.88
CA TRP A 195 3.98 5.93 6.56
C TRP A 195 5.19 5.83 5.63
N HIS A 196 5.16 4.85 4.74
CA HIS A 196 6.21 4.65 3.75
C HIS A 196 5.61 4.48 2.36
N GLN A 197 6.43 4.77 1.35
CA GLN A 197 6.16 4.47 -0.06
C GLN A 197 7.32 3.68 -0.63
N HIS A 198 7.00 2.70 -1.45
CA HIS A 198 8.00 2.06 -2.30
C HIS A 198 8.19 2.87 -3.57
N VAL A 199 9.41 3.32 -3.78
CA VAL A 199 9.81 4.20 -4.89
C VAL A 199 10.90 3.59 -5.74
N ASN A 200 11.14 4.18 -6.91
CA ASN A 200 12.27 3.83 -7.78
C ASN A 200 12.34 2.34 -8.17
N PHE A 201 11.21 1.72 -8.39
CA PHE A 201 11.14 0.30 -8.71
C PHE A 201 11.47 0.05 -10.18
N CYS A 202 12.48 -0.75 -10.44
CA CYS A 202 12.76 -1.25 -11.78
C CYS A 202 12.15 -2.64 -11.97
N LYS A 203 11.13 -2.73 -12.83
CA LYS A 203 10.53 -4.01 -13.20
C LYS A 203 11.43 -4.71 -14.21
N ALA A 204 11.83 -5.95 -13.92
CA ALA A 204 12.64 -6.75 -14.82
C ALA A 204 11.93 -7.00 -16.16
N PRO A 205 12.69 -7.08 -17.27
CA PRO A 205 12.14 -7.55 -18.54
C PRO A 205 11.68 -9.00 -18.45
N ALA A 206 10.85 -9.42 -19.39
CA ALA A 206 10.35 -10.79 -19.45
C ALA A 206 11.53 -11.79 -19.48
N GLY A 207 11.42 -12.87 -18.70
CA GLY A 207 12.44 -13.90 -18.61
C GLY A 207 13.58 -13.61 -17.61
N GLN A 208 13.67 -12.42 -17.03
CA GLN A 208 14.74 -12.03 -16.07
C GLN A 208 14.27 -12.00 -14.61
N ALA A 209 13.26 -12.77 -14.24
CA ALA A 209 12.73 -12.80 -12.86
C ALA A 209 13.78 -13.18 -11.81
N ALA A 210 14.82 -13.94 -12.17
CA ALA A 210 15.94 -14.25 -11.27
C ALA A 210 16.69 -12.99 -10.80
N GLY A 211 16.65 -11.90 -11.56
CA GLY A 211 17.28 -10.63 -11.20
C GLY A 211 16.62 -9.88 -10.04
N TYR A 212 15.50 -10.36 -9.51
CA TYR A 212 14.87 -9.82 -8.29
C TYR A 212 15.47 -10.36 -6.99
N PHE A 213 16.31 -11.41 -7.07
CA PHE A 213 16.72 -12.19 -5.90
C PHE A 213 18.22 -12.27 -5.73
N GLY A 214 18.63 -12.58 -4.49
CA GLY A 214 20.01 -12.84 -4.13
C GLY A 214 20.82 -11.56 -3.85
N PRO A 215 22.10 -11.73 -3.48
CA PRO A 215 22.95 -10.61 -3.04
C PRO A 215 23.30 -9.62 -4.17
N ASN A 216 23.08 -10.04 -5.42
CA ASN A 216 23.35 -9.22 -6.62
C ASN A 216 22.03 -8.90 -7.37
N ALA A 217 20.91 -8.80 -6.64
CA ALA A 217 19.63 -8.39 -7.23
C ALA A 217 19.79 -7.06 -7.97
N LYS A 218 19.29 -6.99 -9.20
CA LYS A 218 19.32 -5.78 -10.03
C LYS A 218 17.99 -5.06 -10.03
N PHE A 219 16.88 -5.81 -9.97
CA PHE A 219 15.52 -5.33 -10.13
C PHE A 219 14.74 -5.39 -8.81
N GLY A 220 13.63 -4.66 -8.75
CA GLY A 220 12.73 -4.68 -7.61
C GLY A 220 13.20 -3.82 -6.44
N LEU A 221 12.57 -4.01 -5.29
CA LEU A 221 12.83 -3.23 -4.08
C LEU A 221 14.18 -3.53 -3.42
N MET A 222 14.77 -4.69 -3.73
CA MET A 222 16.11 -5.10 -3.25
C MET A 222 17.17 -4.94 -4.34
N GLY A 223 16.79 -4.42 -5.50
CA GLY A 223 17.68 -4.29 -6.64
C GLY A 223 18.64 -3.13 -6.49
N SER A 224 19.75 -3.19 -7.22
CA SER A 224 20.72 -2.10 -7.30
C SER A 224 20.29 -0.98 -8.26
N ILE A 225 19.27 -1.19 -9.08
CA ILE A 225 18.79 -0.23 -10.08
C ILE A 225 17.68 0.62 -9.48
N SER A 226 17.98 1.90 -9.25
CA SER A 226 17.09 2.86 -8.62
C SER A 226 16.81 4.13 -9.45
N THR A 227 17.30 4.20 -10.70
CA THR A 227 17.07 5.35 -11.58
C THR A 227 16.39 4.93 -12.89
N PRO A 228 15.65 5.84 -13.55
CA PRO A 228 15.02 5.58 -14.84
C PRO A 228 16.03 5.12 -15.90
N GLU A 229 17.18 5.82 -15.99
CA GLU A 229 18.20 5.61 -17.00
C GLU A 229 18.85 4.23 -16.84
N ALA A 230 19.20 3.86 -15.61
CA ALA A 230 19.77 2.55 -15.31
C ALA A 230 18.76 1.41 -15.56
N CYS A 231 17.48 1.67 -15.29
CA CYS A 231 16.41 0.71 -15.55
C CYS A 231 16.19 0.49 -17.04
N GLU A 232 16.18 1.56 -17.84
CA GLU A 232 16.07 1.50 -19.30
C GLU A 232 17.28 0.78 -19.91
N ALA A 233 18.49 1.12 -19.47
CA ALA A 233 19.72 0.45 -19.91
C ALA A 233 19.73 -1.06 -19.61
N ALA A 234 19.04 -1.48 -18.56
CA ALA A 234 18.86 -2.89 -18.22
C ALA A 234 17.67 -3.55 -18.95
N GLY A 235 16.98 -2.82 -19.84
CA GLY A 235 15.78 -3.31 -20.56
C GLY A 235 14.55 -3.41 -19.68
N GLY A 236 14.55 -2.83 -18.48
CA GLY A 236 13.47 -2.86 -17.52
C GLY A 236 12.42 -1.78 -17.75
N LYS A 237 11.36 -1.81 -16.94
CA LYS A 237 10.36 -0.75 -16.88
C LYS A 237 10.44 -0.06 -15.53
N PHE A 238 10.78 1.22 -15.53
CA PHE A 238 10.85 2.03 -14.32
C PHE A 238 9.45 2.45 -13.85
N LEU A 239 9.23 2.31 -12.54
CA LEU A 239 8.03 2.75 -11.84
C LEU A 239 8.48 3.70 -10.71
N PRO A 240 8.19 5.00 -10.78
CA PRO A 240 8.58 5.94 -9.74
C PRO A 240 7.95 5.60 -8.38
N HIS A 241 6.73 5.08 -8.39
CA HIS A 241 6.02 4.56 -7.21
C HIS A 241 5.41 3.20 -7.54
N VAL A 242 5.40 2.29 -6.58
CA VAL A 242 4.76 0.96 -6.76
C VAL A 242 3.32 1.00 -6.30
N PHE A 243 3.05 1.72 -5.21
CA PHE A 243 1.72 1.96 -4.64
C PHE A 243 1.66 3.38 -4.07
N GLY A 244 0.57 3.70 -3.36
CA GLY A 244 0.48 4.89 -2.52
C GLY A 244 1.22 4.74 -1.20
N TRP A 245 0.92 5.59 -0.25
CA TRP A 245 1.41 5.50 1.11
C TRP A 245 0.89 4.27 1.81
N MET A 246 1.74 3.64 2.61
CA MET A 246 1.46 2.42 3.37
C MET A 246 1.92 2.57 4.80
N VAL A 247 1.20 1.94 5.73
CA VAL A 247 1.62 1.79 7.12
C VAL A 247 1.25 0.40 7.60
N HIS A 248 2.19 -0.27 8.25
CA HIS A 248 1.97 -1.59 8.84
C HIS A 248 1.58 -1.46 10.30
N VAL A 249 0.74 -2.37 10.78
CA VAL A 249 0.42 -2.55 12.18
C VAL A 249 0.50 -4.02 12.55
N TYR A 250 1.24 -4.33 13.61
CA TYR A 250 1.42 -5.68 14.15
C TYR A 250 0.76 -5.75 15.53
N PRO A 251 -0.57 -5.87 15.59
CA PRO A 251 -1.33 -5.63 16.81
C PRO A 251 -1.15 -6.72 17.87
N TYR A 252 -0.49 -7.82 17.55
CA TYR A 252 -0.18 -8.91 18.51
C TYR A 252 1.20 -8.76 19.14
N GLU A 253 2.01 -7.80 18.70
CA GLU A 253 3.27 -7.47 19.34
C GLU A 253 3.04 -6.75 20.67
N THR A 254 3.99 -6.91 21.59
CA THR A 254 3.92 -6.35 22.94
C THR A 254 4.86 -5.17 23.13
N ASP A 255 5.95 -5.09 22.37
CA ASP A 255 6.82 -3.92 22.34
C ASP A 255 6.17 -2.83 21.47
N PRO A 256 5.95 -1.61 21.98
CA PRO A 256 5.38 -0.51 21.20
C PRO A 256 6.16 -0.21 19.91
N LYS A 257 7.47 -0.42 19.89
CA LYS A 257 8.32 -0.22 18.71
C LYS A 257 7.98 -1.20 17.57
N ASP A 258 7.54 -2.40 17.96
CA ASP A 258 7.23 -3.47 17.01
C ASP A 258 5.81 -3.37 16.47
N ILE A 259 4.89 -2.75 17.23
CA ILE A 259 3.48 -2.59 16.80
C ILE A 259 3.38 -1.79 15.50
N TRP A 260 4.16 -0.71 15.37
CA TRP A 260 4.15 0.19 14.21
C TRP A 260 5.45 0.13 13.39
N SER A 261 6.19 -0.97 13.52
CA SER A 261 7.45 -1.10 12.82
C SER A 261 7.24 -1.13 11.30
N THR A 262 8.06 -0.37 10.60
CA THR A 262 8.27 -0.55 9.16
C THR A 262 9.18 -1.76 8.94
N ARG A 263 8.91 -2.89 9.67
CA ARG A 263 9.71 -4.09 9.47
C ARG A 263 9.84 -4.27 7.99
N ASP A 264 11.07 -4.13 7.55
CA ASP A 264 11.40 -4.44 6.20
C ASP A 264 11.04 -5.89 5.98
N ASP A 265 10.01 -6.08 5.20
CA ASP A 265 9.57 -7.39 4.78
C ASP A 265 10.71 -8.21 4.18
N HIS A 266 11.82 -7.53 3.90
CA HIS A 266 13.04 -8.04 3.30
C HIS A 266 14.18 -8.27 4.30
N ALA A 267 14.20 -7.60 5.46
CA ALA A 267 15.26 -7.75 6.46
C ALA A 267 15.06 -8.97 7.38
N SER A 268 13.80 -9.38 7.64
CA SER A 268 13.51 -10.56 8.48
C SER A 268 13.97 -11.88 7.86
N GLY A 269 14.28 -11.92 6.57
CA GLY A 269 14.88 -13.09 5.93
C GLY A 269 16.33 -13.38 6.34
N ARG A 270 17.05 -12.40 6.93
CA ARG A 270 18.43 -12.60 7.38
C ARG A 270 18.51 -13.16 8.79
N ASP A 271 17.62 -12.76 9.69
CA ASP A 271 17.64 -13.22 11.08
C ASP A 271 17.16 -14.68 11.19
N ASN A 272 16.24 -15.10 10.32
CA ASN A 272 15.81 -16.51 10.29
C ASN A 272 16.83 -17.46 9.65
N MET A 273 17.77 -16.99 8.83
CA MET A 273 18.87 -17.82 8.34
C MET A 273 19.98 -17.99 9.38
N ALA A 274 20.15 -17.06 10.30
CA ALA A 274 21.14 -17.17 11.37
C ALA A 274 20.73 -18.20 12.45
N HIS A 275 19.45 -18.47 12.62
CA HIS A 275 18.94 -19.49 13.55
C HIS A 275 18.69 -20.87 12.93
N SER A 276 18.84 -21.02 11.62
CA SER A 276 18.82 -22.31 10.91
C SER A 276 20.22 -22.85 10.61
N ALA A 277 21.22 -22.44 11.39
CA ALA A 277 22.50 -23.13 11.39
C ALA A 277 22.29 -24.55 11.89
N MET A 278 22.51 -25.52 11.00
CA MET A 278 22.28 -26.94 11.19
C MET A 278 22.92 -27.47 12.47
N PRO A 279 22.25 -28.25 13.29
CA PRO A 279 22.90 -29.04 14.31
C PRO A 279 23.55 -30.26 13.63
N GLY A 280 24.87 -30.27 13.58
CA GLY A 280 25.61 -31.50 13.32
C GLY A 280 26.52 -31.57 12.12
N MET A 281 27.54 -30.73 12.02
CA MET A 281 28.78 -31.09 11.36
C MET A 281 29.91 -31.10 12.41
N LYS A 282 30.28 -32.29 12.92
CA LYS A 282 31.56 -32.51 13.56
C LYS A 282 32.63 -32.41 12.45
N MET A 283 33.58 -31.50 12.61
CA MET A 283 34.84 -31.59 11.88
C MET A 283 35.69 -32.64 12.57
N GLU A 284 36.05 -33.69 11.84
CA GLU A 284 37.27 -34.46 12.02
C GLU A 284 38.37 -33.87 11.12
#